data_88cf8f1a54a9cba2e337c293cea935b2
#
_entry.id   88cf8f1a54a9cba2e337c293cea935b2
#
_cell.length_a   1.000
_cell.length_b   1.000
_cell.length_c   1.000
_cell.angle_alpha   90.00
_cell.angle_beta   90.00
_cell.angle_gamma   90.00
#
_symmetry.space_group_name_H-M   'P 1'
#
loop_
_entity.id
_entity.type
_entity.pdbx_description
1 polymer ?
#
loop_
_entity_poly.entity_id
_entity_poly.type
_entity_poly.pdbx_seq_one_letter_code
_entity_poly.pdbx_strand_id
1 'polypeptide(L)'
;PLLVKIIDAKDDLSIQVHPDDAYAKEHENGSFGKTECWYIMDAPENATLVIGHNAKTKEELASMIHEGRWSEFIREIPVKKGDFIQIDPGTVHAIKGGLLILETQQNSDITYRVYDYDRLQNGKPRELHIEKSIDVITVPAKSVEDSVTSALGLPENRLNELYACGYYQIYKLDVNGTCSFAQNHPFPVSYTH
;
A
#
# COMPACT_ATOMS: atom_id res chain seq x y z
N PRO A 1 14.39 -4.53 9.71
CA PRO A 1 13.93 -5.71 8.98
C PRO A 1 12.76 -5.37 8.07
N LEU A 2 12.58 -6.14 7.00
CA LEU A 2 11.43 -6.05 6.10
C LEU A 2 10.50 -7.23 6.34
N LEU A 3 9.23 -7.04 6.05
CA LEU A 3 8.24 -8.10 5.96
C LEU A 3 7.75 -8.17 4.51
N VAL A 4 7.74 -9.38 3.97
CA VAL A 4 7.27 -9.63 2.59
C VAL A 4 6.15 -10.66 2.66
N LYS A 5 5.04 -10.38 1.97
CA LYS A 5 3.84 -11.22 1.96
C LYS A 5 3.33 -11.39 0.55
N ILE A 6 2.75 -12.55 0.29
CA ILE A 6 1.87 -12.77 -0.86
C ILE A 6 0.45 -12.74 -0.32
N ILE A 7 -0.37 -11.84 -0.84
CA ILE A 7 -1.75 -11.63 -0.42
C ILE A 7 -2.66 -12.03 -1.58
N ASP A 8 -3.44 -13.08 -1.38
CA ASP A 8 -4.53 -13.50 -2.26
C ASP A 8 -5.85 -13.00 -1.64
N ALA A 9 -6.32 -11.88 -2.12
CA ALA A 9 -7.46 -11.20 -1.53
C ALA A 9 -8.78 -11.78 -2.08
N LYS A 10 -9.48 -12.56 -1.27
CA LYS A 10 -10.81 -13.06 -1.62
C LYS A 10 -11.87 -11.95 -1.61
N ASP A 11 -11.78 -11.06 -0.62
CA ASP A 11 -12.73 -9.97 -0.39
C ASP A 11 -11.97 -8.65 -0.23
N ASP A 12 -12.67 -7.51 -0.32
CA ASP A 12 -12.08 -6.19 -0.10
C ASP A 12 -11.52 -6.11 1.32
N LEU A 13 -10.27 -5.68 1.47
CA LEU A 13 -9.69 -5.39 2.77
C LEU A 13 -10.18 -4.03 3.28
N SER A 14 -10.09 -3.80 4.60
CA SER A 14 -10.48 -2.51 5.18
C SER A 14 -9.68 -1.36 4.59
N ILE A 15 -10.33 -0.21 4.48
CA ILE A 15 -9.66 1.04 4.12
C ILE A 15 -8.83 1.50 5.31
N GLN A 16 -7.56 1.76 5.09
CA GLN A 16 -6.58 1.99 6.13
C GLN A 16 -5.54 3.03 5.75
N VAL A 17 -4.81 3.48 6.75
CA VAL A 17 -3.64 4.35 6.61
C VAL A 17 -2.60 3.94 7.65
N HIS A 18 -1.32 4.18 7.34
CA HIS A 18 -0.22 3.92 8.25
C HIS A 18 0.49 5.23 8.63
N PRO A 19 0.94 5.35 9.90
CA PRO A 19 1.76 6.48 10.33
C PRO A 19 3.21 6.37 9.81
N ASP A 20 3.93 7.48 9.83
CA ASP A 20 5.38 7.49 9.70
C ASP A 20 6.08 7.08 11.02
N ASP A 21 7.42 6.97 10.97
CA ASP A 21 8.22 6.57 12.14
C ASP A 21 8.13 7.59 13.30
N ALA A 22 7.99 8.87 13.00
CA ALA A 22 7.94 9.91 14.02
C ALA A 22 6.63 9.81 14.81
N TYR A 23 5.50 9.74 14.11
CA TYR A 23 4.20 9.58 14.73
C TYR A 23 4.07 8.24 15.47
N ALA A 24 4.50 7.14 14.87
CA ALA A 24 4.43 5.83 15.50
C ALA A 24 5.30 5.76 16.78
N LYS A 25 6.47 6.37 16.77
CA LYS A 25 7.34 6.43 17.94
C LYS A 25 6.69 7.18 19.11
N GLU A 26 5.96 8.25 18.83
CA GLU A 26 5.31 9.08 19.85
C GLU A 26 4.00 8.45 20.36
N HIS A 27 3.18 7.93 19.45
CA HIS A 27 1.80 7.51 19.76
C HIS A 27 1.60 6.00 19.89
N GLU A 28 2.61 5.17 19.49
CA GLU A 28 2.52 3.71 19.49
C GLU A 28 3.69 3.06 20.26
N ASN A 29 3.99 3.60 21.44
CA ASN A 29 4.97 3.03 22.40
C ASN A 29 6.36 2.78 21.80
N GLY A 30 6.85 3.67 20.92
CA GLY A 30 8.16 3.56 20.30
C GLY A 30 8.21 2.64 19.09
N SER A 31 7.06 2.26 18.54
CA SER A 31 6.97 1.45 17.32
C SER A 31 7.48 2.17 16.09
N PHE A 32 7.70 1.40 15.02
CA PHE A 32 8.04 1.95 13.71
C PHE A 32 6.77 2.29 12.93
N GLY A 33 6.89 3.27 12.04
CA GLY A 33 5.91 3.54 11.01
C GLY A 33 5.83 2.42 9.98
N LYS A 34 4.99 2.57 8.97
CA LYS A 34 4.82 1.54 7.95
C LYS A 34 4.79 2.15 6.55
N THR A 35 5.94 2.10 5.90
CA THR A 35 6.09 2.31 4.46
C THR A 35 5.98 0.96 3.78
N GLU A 36 5.21 0.87 2.71
CA GLU A 36 5.02 -0.37 1.97
C GLU A 36 4.92 -0.14 0.46
N CYS A 37 5.04 -1.21 -0.29
CA CYS A 37 4.77 -1.21 -1.72
C CYS A 37 4.12 -2.53 -2.14
N TRP A 38 3.39 -2.48 -3.25
CA TRP A 38 2.69 -3.62 -3.82
C TRP A 38 3.11 -3.84 -5.28
N TYR A 39 3.37 -5.08 -5.62
CA TYR A 39 3.45 -5.52 -7.01
C TYR A 39 2.23 -6.40 -7.32
N ILE A 40 1.48 -6.04 -8.34
CA ILE A 40 0.28 -6.78 -8.74
C ILE A 40 0.72 -8.02 -9.53
N MET A 41 0.67 -9.18 -8.87
CA MET A 41 1.05 -10.47 -9.46
C MET A 41 -0.03 -11.01 -10.39
N ASP A 42 -1.30 -10.79 -10.02
CA ASP A 42 -2.46 -11.10 -10.86
C ASP A 42 -3.65 -10.22 -10.49
N ALA A 43 -4.50 -9.95 -11.46
CA ALA A 43 -5.68 -9.10 -11.30
C ALA A 43 -6.78 -9.52 -12.28
N PRO A 44 -8.05 -9.49 -11.88
CA PRO A 44 -9.16 -9.67 -12.81
C PRO A 44 -9.24 -8.49 -13.81
N GLU A 45 -10.01 -8.69 -14.88
CA GLU A 45 -10.32 -7.60 -15.79
C GLU A 45 -11.06 -6.46 -15.07
N ASN A 46 -10.68 -5.23 -15.35
CA ASN A 46 -11.22 -4.03 -14.71
C ASN A 46 -11.02 -3.95 -13.18
N ALA A 47 -9.97 -4.59 -12.66
CA ALA A 47 -9.60 -4.49 -11.25
C ALA A 47 -9.32 -3.04 -10.83
N THR A 48 -9.66 -2.72 -9.59
CA THR A 48 -9.34 -1.44 -8.96
C THR A 48 -8.67 -1.64 -7.60
N LEU A 49 -8.00 -0.61 -7.13
CA LEU A 49 -7.49 -0.46 -5.77
C LEU A 49 -7.96 0.86 -5.16
N VAL A 50 -8.02 0.94 -3.85
CA VAL A 50 -8.14 2.23 -3.17
C VAL A 50 -6.74 2.79 -2.96
N ILE A 51 -6.45 3.95 -3.56
CA ILE A 51 -5.21 4.71 -3.35
C ILE A 51 -5.52 6.20 -3.28
N GLY A 52 -5.38 6.75 -2.07
CA GLY A 52 -5.66 8.15 -1.77
C GLY A 52 -7.14 8.43 -1.52
N HIS A 53 -7.46 9.70 -1.53
CA HIS A 53 -8.78 10.23 -1.24
C HIS A 53 -9.04 11.51 -2.04
N ASN A 54 -10.28 12.02 -2.00
CA ASN A 54 -10.70 13.18 -2.79
C ASN A 54 -10.74 14.49 -1.99
N ALA A 55 -10.55 14.46 -0.66
CA ALA A 55 -10.55 15.66 0.18
C ALA A 55 -9.39 16.60 -0.18
N LYS A 56 -9.63 17.89 -0.15
CA LYS A 56 -8.67 18.96 -0.52
C LYS A 56 -8.06 19.64 0.70
N THR A 57 -8.74 19.63 1.84
CA THR A 57 -8.25 20.18 3.11
C THR A 57 -8.44 19.21 4.25
N LYS A 58 -7.77 19.44 5.38
CA LYS A 58 -7.93 18.61 6.60
C LYS A 58 -9.34 18.68 7.17
N GLU A 59 -9.98 19.83 7.09
CA GLU A 59 -11.35 20.05 7.56
C GLU A 59 -12.34 19.26 6.70
N GLU A 60 -12.16 19.28 5.37
CA GLU A 60 -12.98 18.49 4.44
C GLU A 60 -12.78 16.98 4.68
N LEU A 61 -11.52 16.54 4.86
CA LEU A 61 -11.20 15.15 5.19
C LEU A 61 -11.92 14.71 6.47
N ALA A 62 -11.79 15.47 7.57
CA ALA A 62 -12.40 15.15 8.83
C ALA A 62 -13.95 15.10 8.72
N SER A 63 -14.55 16.08 8.02
CA SER A 63 -16.00 16.10 7.77
C SER A 63 -16.46 14.87 6.98
N MET A 64 -15.77 14.51 5.88
CA MET A 64 -16.12 13.34 5.07
C MET A 64 -16.07 12.04 5.88
N ILE A 65 -15.04 11.87 6.72
CA ILE A 65 -14.86 10.68 7.55
C ILE A 65 -15.92 10.62 8.66
N HIS A 66 -16.12 11.71 9.42
CA HIS A 66 -17.08 11.74 10.53
C HIS A 66 -18.54 11.59 10.07
N GLU A 67 -18.85 12.09 8.88
CA GLU A 67 -20.19 12.00 8.30
C GLU A 67 -20.41 10.69 7.51
N GLY A 68 -19.38 9.85 7.39
CA GLY A 68 -19.45 8.58 6.66
C GLY A 68 -19.65 8.75 5.14
N ARG A 69 -19.17 9.85 4.56
CA ARG A 69 -19.30 10.15 3.12
C ARG A 69 -18.27 9.37 2.29
N TRP A 70 -18.26 8.04 2.45
CA TRP A 70 -17.25 7.15 1.91
C TRP A 70 -17.15 7.19 0.39
N SER A 71 -18.28 7.27 -0.30
CA SER A 71 -18.33 7.36 -1.78
C SER A 71 -17.72 8.64 -2.35
N GLU A 72 -17.73 9.72 -1.57
CA GLU A 72 -17.09 10.98 -1.94
C GLU A 72 -15.61 10.99 -1.53
N PHE A 73 -15.31 10.37 -0.39
CA PHE A 73 -13.97 10.36 0.20
C PHE A 73 -13.00 9.44 -0.55
N ILE A 74 -13.41 8.19 -0.82
CA ILE A 74 -12.54 7.15 -1.33
C ILE A 74 -12.19 7.39 -2.80
N ARG A 75 -10.89 7.28 -3.13
CA ARG A 75 -10.43 7.29 -4.52
C ARG A 75 -10.05 5.89 -4.95
N GLU A 76 -10.80 5.32 -5.87
CA GLU A 76 -10.46 4.07 -6.54
C GLU A 76 -9.71 4.35 -7.84
N ILE A 77 -8.69 3.55 -8.11
CA ILE A 77 -7.90 3.63 -9.34
C ILE A 77 -7.88 2.29 -10.05
N PRO A 78 -7.89 2.26 -11.40
CA PRO A 78 -7.73 1.02 -12.14
C PRO A 78 -6.30 0.50 -11.99
N VAL A 79 -6.17 -0.82 -11.86
CA VAL A 79 -4.88 -1.52 -11.81
C VAL A 79 -4.93 -2.80 -12.61
N LYS A 80 -3.75 -3.29 -13.00
CA LYS A 80 -3.59 -4.54 -13.73
C LYS A 80 -2.34 -5.30 -13.29
N LYS A 81 -2.27 -6.55 -13.65
CA LYS A 81 -1.05 -7.35 -13.49
C LYS A 81 0.18 -6.59 -14.00
N GLY A 82 1.24 -6.58 -13.21
CA GLY A 82 2.50 -5.92 -13.51
C GLY A 82 2.57 -4.45 -13.10
N ASP A 83 1.53 -3.90 -12.51
CA ASP A 83 1.62 -2.57 -11.90
C ASP A 83 2.34 -2.66 -10.55
N PHE A 84 3.15 -1.64 -10.27
CA PHE A 84 3.84 -1.42 -9.01
C PHE A 84 3.27 -0.18 -8.33
N ILE A 85 2.94 -0.28 -7.06
CA ILE A 85 2.33 0.79 -6.28
C ILE A 85 3.19 1.07 -5.04
N GLN A 86 3.64 2.31 -4.89
CA GLN A 86 4.29 2.79 -3.68
C GLN A 86 3.26 3.40 -2.74
N ILE A 87 3.27 2.98 -1.48
CA ILE A 87 2.38 3.45 -0.43
C ILE A 87 3.22 4.07 0.68
N ASP A 88 3.36 5.38 0.62
CA ASP A 88 4.02 6.14 1.67
C ASP A 88 3.10 6.28 2.89
N PRO A 89 3.66 6.45 4.10
CA PRO A 89 2.87 6.80 5.28
C PRO A 89 1.93 7.97 5.01
N GLY A 90 0.74 7.94 5.59
CA GLY A 90 -0.31 8.93 5.35
C GLY A 90 -1.14 8.70 4.09
N THR A 91 -0.84 7.70 3.28
CA THR A 91 -1.65 7.34 2.11
C THR A 91 -2.82 6.45 2.52
N VAL A 92 -4.05 6.88 2.23
CA VAL A 92 -5.26 6.03 2.36
C VAL A 92 -5.21 4.96 1.29
N HIS A 93 -5.39 3.69 1.67
CA HIS A 93 -5.32 2.58 0.72
C HIS A 93 -6.15 1.37 1.15
N ALA A 94 -6.50 0.53 0.19
CA ALA A 94 -7.07 -0.80 0.43
C ALA A 94 -6.89 -1.71 -0.78
N ILE A 95 -6.59 -2.99 -0.50
CA ILE A 95 -6.61 -4.06 -1.48
C ILE A 95 -8.06 -4.48 -1.70
N LYS A 96 -8.48 -4.60 -2.95
CA LYS A 96 -9.81 -5.11 -3.31
C LYS A 96 -9.78 -6.59 -3.65
N GLY A 97 -10.93 -7.23 -3.51
CA GLY A 97 -11.07 -8.65 -3.77
C GLY A 97 -10.68 -9.06 -5.20
N GLY A 98 -10.13 -10.24 -5.33
CA GLY A 98 -9.67 -10.82 -6.60
C GLY A 98 -8.23 -10.49 -6.97
N LEU A 99 -7.53 -9.67 -6.21
CA LEU A 99 -6.14 -9.29 -6.47
C LEU A 99 -5.16 -10.26 -5.81
N LEU A 100 -4.12 -10.63 -6.53
CA LEU A 100 -2.94 -11.30 -6.00
C LEU A 100 -1.77 -10.32 -5.96
N ILE A 101 -1.28 -10.03 -4.76
CA ILE A 101 -0.31 -8.95 -4.51
C ILE A 101 0.92 -9.49 -3.78
N LEU A 102 2.11 -9.07 -4.23
CA LEU A 102 3.34 -9.16 -3.46
C LEU A 102 3.52 -7.83 -2.71
N GLU A 103 3.36 -7.86 -1.39
CA GLU A 103 3.58 -6.73 -0.50
C GLU A 103 4.97 -6.80 0.11
N THR A 104 5.69 -5.68 0.06
CA THR A 104 6.93 -5.48 0.82
C THR A 104 6.77 -4.27 1.71
N GLN A 105 7.07 -4.41 3.01
CA GLN A 105 6.82 -3.37 4.01
C GLN A 105 7.93 -3.30 5.07
N GLN A 106 8.01 -2.17 5.77
CA GLN A 106 8.68 -2.13 7.07
C GLN A 106 8.03 -3.18 7.99
N ASN A 107 8.84 -3.79 8.86
CA ASN A 107 8.33 -4.77 9.84
C ASN A 107 7.58 -4.05 10.98
N SER A 108 6.40 -3.56 10.63
CA SER A 108 5.45 -2.90 11.53
C SER A 108 4.05 -3.46 11.28
N ASP A 109 3.26 -3.56 12.33
CA ASP A 109 1.86 -3.99 12.31
C ASP A 109 0.89 -2.83 12.56
N ILE A 110 1.41 -1.61 12.73
CA ILE A 110 0.59 -0.43 13.00
C ILE A 110 -0.29 -0.10 11.80
N THR A 111 -1.59 -0.22 12.03
CA THR A 111 -2.62 0.02 11.01
C THR A 111 -3.77 0.80 11.63
N TYR A 112 -4.08 1.96 11.07
CA TYR A 112 -5.26 2.73 11.42
C TYR A 112 -6.37 2.43 10.43
N ARG A 113 -7.42 1.76 10.91
CA ARG A 113 -8.59 1.41 10.10
C ARG A 113 -9.51 2.61 10.03
N VAL A 114 -9.72 3.09 8.80
CA VAL A 114 -10.59 4.23 8.51
C VAL A 114 -12.03 3.78 8.31
N TYR A 115 -12.23 2.69 7.55
CA TYR A 115 -13.55 2.13 7.24
C TYR A 115 -13.46 0.64 6.95
N ASP A 116 -14.45 -0.12 7.33
CA ASP A 116 -14.50 -1.57 7.15
C ASP A 116 -15.82 -2.08 6.54
N TYR A 117 -16.49 -1.24 5.76
CA TYR A 117 -17.74 -1.59 5.07
C TYR A 117 -18.84 -2.09 6.00
N ASP A 118 -18.86 -1.64 7.26
CA ASP A 118 -19.79 -2.05 8.33
C ASP A 118 -19.82 -3.58 8.58
N ARG A 119 -18.74 -4.28 8.22
CA ARG A 119 -18.63 -5.73 8.38
C ARG A 119 -18.51 -6.14 9.84
N LEU A 120 -19.12 -7.28 10.15
CA LEU A 120 -19.01 -7.89 11.47
C LEU A 120 -17.97 -9.02 11.47
N GLN A 121 -17.08 -8.99 12.44
CA GLN A 121 -16.19 -10.08 12.78
C GLN A 121 -16.61 -10.68 14.12
N ASN A 122 -17.02 -11.95 14.14
CA ASN A 122 -17.58 -12.60 15.33
C ASN A 122 -18.80 -11.85 15.94
N GLY A 123 -19.64 -11.29 15.07
CA GLY A 123 -20.85 -10.57 15.48
C GLY A 123 -20.64 -9.14 15.99
N LYS A 124 -19.43 -8.62 15.89
CA LYS A 124 -19.08 -7.22 16.28
C LYS A 124 -18.32 -6.51 15.16
N PRO A 125 -18.52 -5.20 14.97
CA PRO A 125 -17.69 -4.44 14.06
C PRO A 125 -16.24 -4.43 14.56
N ARG A 126 -15.28 -4.41 13.62
CA ARG A 126 -13.87 -4.17 13.98
C ARG A 126 -13.69 -2.72 14.41
N GLU A 127 -12.76 -2.50 15.33
CA GLU A 127 -12.40 -1.16 15.79
C GLU A 127 -11.94 -0.28 14.64
N LEU A 128 -12.44 0.95 14.60
CA LEU A 128 -11.97 2.01 13.69
C LEU A 128 -11.09 2.99 14.47
N HIS A 129 -10.07 3.51 13.82
CA HIS A 129 -9.09 4.43 14.43
C HIS A 129 -9.23 5.82 13.81
N ILE A 130 -10.44 6.40 13.90
CA ILE A 130 -10.82 7.60 13.13
C ILE A 130 -9.90 8.78 13.40
N GLU A 131 -9.70 9.17 14.68
CA GLU A 131 -8.92 10.36 15.01
C GLU A 131 -7.44 10.18 14.61
N LYS A 132 -6.83 9.04 14.93
CA LYS A 132 -5.46 8.72 14.50
C LYS A 132 -5.32 8.69 12.97
N SER A 133 -6.36 8.22 12.28
CA SER A 133 -6.37 8.25 10.80
C SER A 133 -6.39 9.69 10.28
N ILE A 134 -7.28 10.53 10.83
CA ILE A 134 -7.36 11.95 10.46
C ILE A 134 -6.02 12.65 10.71
N ASP A 135 -5.36 12.36 11.83
CA ASP A 135 -4.07 12.96 12.16
C ASP A 135 -3.00 12.66 11.09
N VAL A 136 -2.88 11.40 10.68
CA VAL A 136 -1.77 10.96 9.84
C VAL A 136 -2.04 11.06 8.34
N ILE A 137 -3.31 11.11 7.88
CA ILE A 137 -3.61 11.17 6.44
C ILE A 137 -3.04 12.45 5.82
N THR A 138 -2.26 12.27 4.77
CA THR A 138 -1.69 13.37 3.97
C THR A 138 -2.75 14.02 3.10
N VAL A 139 -2.90 15.34 3.19
CA VAL A 139 -3.87 16.13 2.41
C VAL A 139 -3.16 17.28 1.70
N PRO A 140 -3.42 17.49 0.40
CA PRO A 140 -4.18 16.62 -0.50
C PRO A 140 -3.47 15.28 -0.72
N ALA A 141 -4.22 14.26 -1.15
CA ALA A 141 -3.61 12.99 -1.54
C ALA A 141 -2.68 13.17 -2.75
N LYS A 142 -1.60 12.39 -2.81
CA LYS A 142 -0.70 12.34 -3.97
C LYS A 142 -1.48 12.05 -5.25
N SER A 143 -0.94 12.46 -6.40
CA SER A 143 -1.48 12.09 -7.70
C SER A 143 -1.36 10.57 -7.92
N VAL A 144 -2.16 10.04 -8.82
CA VAL A 144 -2.10 8.60 -9.17
C VAL A 144 -0.77 8.28 -9.86
N GLU A 145 -0.31 9.17 -10.71
CA GLU A 145 0.93 9.04 -11.49
C GLU A 145 2.17 8.97 -10.58
N ASP A 146 2.12 9.62 -9.41
CA ASP A 146 3.20 9.58 -8.42
C ASP A 146 3.18 8.30 -7.56
N SER A 147 2.09 7.53 -7.62
CA SER A 147 1.91 6.32 -6.79
C SER A 147 2.00 5.02 -7.58
N VAL A 148 1.66 5.03 -8.87
CA VAL A 148 1.55 3.82 -9.71
C VAL A 148 2.52 3.88 -10.88
N THR A 149 3.31 2.83 -11.03
CA THR A 149 4.26 2.66 -12.14
C THR A 149 4.04 1.29 -12.79
N SER A 150 3.99 1.25 -14.13
CA SER A 150 3.94 -0.05 -14.82
C SER A 150 5.33 -0.69 -14.83
N ALA A 151 5.41 -1.92 -14.36
CA ALA A 151 6.61 -2.76 -14.43
C ALA A 151 6.56 -3.76 -15.59
N LEU A 152 5.67 -3.56 -16.56
CA LEU A 152 5.58 -4.36 -17.79
C LEU A 152 6.53 -3.82 -18.87
N GLY A 153 7.02 -4.74 -19.71
CA GLY A 153 7.87 -4.39 -20.86
C GLY A 153 9.23 -3.84 -20.50
N LEU A 154 9.67 -4.06 -19.27
CA LEU A 154 11.03 -3.69 -18.84
C LEU A 154 12.06 -4.62 -19.51
N PRO A 155 13.32 -4.15 -19.72
CA PRO A 155 14.37 -4.97 -20.32
C PRO A 155 14.61 -6.29 -19.57
N GLU A 156 14.65 -7.40 -20.31
CA GLU A 156 15.01 -8.72 -19.79
C GLU A 156 16.50 -8.79 -19.40
N ASN A 157 16.83 -9.74 -18.54
CA ASN A 157 18.20 -10.03 -18.06
C ASN A 157 18.92 -8.82 -17.46
N ARG A 158 18.14 -7.87 -16.92
CA ARG A 158 18.61 -6.67 -16.26
C ARG A 158 17.82 -6.41 -14.98
N LEU A 159 18.52 -6.00 -13.91
CA LEU A 159 17.87 -5.47 -12.71
C LEU A 159 17.26 -4.11 -13.05
N ASN A 160 15.94 -4.05 -13.08
CA ASN A 160 15.18 -2.83 -13.32
C ASN A 160 14.69 -2.30 -11.97
N GLU A 161 15.23 -1.15 -11.54
CA GLU A 161 14.78 -0.52 -10.31
C GLU A 161 13.32 -0.03 -10.47
N LEU A 162 12.44 -0.46 -9.59
CA LEU A 162 11.07 0.00 -9.53
C LEU A 162 10.92 1.15 -8.52
N TYR A 163 11.63 1.04 -7.39
CA TYR A 163 11.58 2.05 -6.34
C TYR A 163 12.77 1.94 -5.38
N ALA A 164 13.20 3.07 -4.82
CA ALA A 164 14.20 3.13 -3.76
C ALA A 164 13.81 4.16 -2.70
N CYS A 165 13.93 3.81 -1.42
CA CYS A 165 13.74 4.70 -0.28
C CYS A 165 14.73 4.38 0.85
N GLY A 166 14.59 5.05 1.99
CA GLY A 166 15.45 4.80 3.15
C GLY A 166 15.28 3.43 3.80
N TYR A 167 14.24 2.69 3.46
CA TYR A 167 13.90 1.39 4.07
C TYR A 167 14.22 0.21 3.17
N TYR A 168 14.03 0.35 1.84
CA TYR A 168 14.23 -0.73 0.86
C TYR A 168 14.50 -0.19 -0.55
N GLN A 169 15.02 -1.10 -1.36
CA GLN A 169 15.11 -0.93 -2.81
C GLN A 169 14.42 -2.12 -3.47
N ILE A 170 13.57 -1.86 -4.45
CA ILE A 170 12.80 -2.87 -5.17
C ILE A 170 13.26 -2.92 -6.62
N TYR A 171 13.61 -4.10 -7.05
CA TYR A 171 14.01 -4.39 -8.42
C TYR A 171 13.14 -5.48 -9.01
N LYS A 172 12.89 -5.38 -10.31
CA LYS A 172 12.30 -6.45 -11.12
C LYS A 172 13.34 -7.01 -12.07
N LEU A 173 13.39 -8.33 -12.17
CA LEU A 173 14.26 -9.04 -13.09
C LEU A 173 13.44 -10.07 -13.87
N ASP A 174 13.27 -9.84 -15.16
CA ASP A 174 12.73 -10.84 -16.09
C ASP A 174 13.89 -11.61 -16.72
N VAL A 175 13.96 -12.92 -16.50
CA VAL A 175 15.07 -13.75 -16.98
C VAL A 175 14.64 -14.52 -18.23
N ASN A 176 15.38 -14.31 -19.32
CA ASN A 176 15.28 -15.11 -20.53
C ASN A 176 16.63 -15.84 -20.77
N GLY A 177 16.60 -17.16 -20.57
CA GLY A 177 17.81 -17.98 -20.56
C GLY A 177 18.56 -17.89 -19.23
N THR A 178 19.74 -17.31 -19.22
CA THR A 178 20.61 -17.18 -18.04
C THR A 178 21.02 -15.74 -17.81
N CYS A 179 20.93 -15.29 -16.57
CA CYS A 179 21.38 -13.97 -16.15
C CYS A 179 22.28 -14.08 -14.92
N SER A 180 23.33 -13.26 -14.87
CA SER A 180 24.22 -13.14 -13.71
C SER A 180 24.45 -11.67 -13.39
N PHE A 181 24.39 -11.31 -12.12
CA PHE A 181 24.71 -9.97 -11.64
C PHE A 181 25.38 -10.04 -10.27
N ALA A 182 26.19 -9.04 -9.95
CA ALA A 182 26.79 -8.89 -8.64
C ALA A 182 25.81 -8.20 -7.70
N GLN A 183 25.67 -8.73 -6.50
CA GLN A 183 24.87 -8.18 -5.44
C GLN A 183 25.78 -7.69 -4.30
N ASN A 184 25.70 -6.39 -3.98
CA ASN A 184 26.58 -5.75 -3.00
C ASN A 184 25.81 -5.28 -1.73
N HIS A 185 24.50 -5.51 -1.67
CA HIS A 185 23.69 -5.14 -0.51
C HIS A 185 23.72 -6.24 0.56
N PRO A 186 23.71 -5.88 1.85
CA PRO A 186 23.89 -6.85 2.94
C PRO A 186 22.74 -7.85 3.09
N PHE A 187 21.53 -7.53 2.62
CA PHE A 187 20.34 -8.35 2.83
C PHE A 187 19.45 -8.42 1.57
N PRO A 188 19.83 -9.23 0.57
CA PRO A 188 18.93 -9.48 -0.55
C PRO A 188 17.78 -10.38 -0.12
N VAL A 189 16.58 -10.04 -0.54
CA VAL A 189 15.41 -10.92 -0.50
C VAL A 189 14.96 -11.08 -1.94
N SER A 190 14.82 -12.32 -2.41
CA SER A 190 14.33 -12.59 -3.76
C SER A 190 13.08 -13.42 -3.73
N TYR A 191 12.13 -13.06 -4.60
CA TYR A 191 10.91 -13.82 -4.89
C TYR A 191 10.92 -14.17 -6.36
N THR A 192 10.70 -15.46 -6.65
CA THR A 192 10.56 -15.98 -8.01
C THR A 192 9.20 -16.64 -8.16
N HIS A 193 8.59 -16.50 -9.30
CA HIS A 193 7.33 -17.13 -9.67
C HIS A 193 7.27 -17.44 -11.15
#